data_3e5a3cffa6ae4498feec255d100e5819
#
_entry.id   3e5a3cffa6ae4498feec255d100e5819
#
_cell.length_a   1.000
_cell.length_b   1.000
_cell.length_c   1.000
_cell.angle_alpha   90.00
_cell.angle_beta   90.00
_cell.angle_gamma   90.00
#
_symmetry.space_group_name_H-M   'P 1'
#
loop_
_entity.id
_entity.type
_entity.pdbx_description
1 polymer ?
#
loop_
_entity_poly.entity_id
_entity_poly.type
_entity_poly.pdbx_seq_one_letter_code
_entity_poly.pdbx_strand_id
1 'polypeptide(L)'
;VFLVEREPSIGGIMSQLDKTIPTLDCSICIEGPKLSDAGRNKVLRIIPNAEVTAVSGHVGDFNVSVEVKPTYVDPTKCNGCGACVDVCPVYQPNRYDVDLKPMRAIYSPFAQAVPLKYVINKEICTECGMCQRACGLSAIDFNDKPKPLQLNVGAIVIATGAALFDPKLKPQYHYGEFENVITNMEFERVICASGPSGGELVLRNG
;
A
#
# COMPACT_ATOMS: atom_id res chain seq x y z
N VAL A 1 -9.78 -17.56 8.77
CA VAL A 1 -10.12 -16.61 7.70
C VAL A 1 -8.84 -16.16 7.02
N PHE A 2 -8.84 -16.07 5.68
CA PHE A 2 -7.74 -15.54 4.89
C PHE A 2 -8.17 -14.20 4.29
N LEU A 3 -7.33 -13.18 4.40
CA LEU A 3 -7.49 -11.89 3.76
C LEU A 3 -6.34 -11.74 2.75
N VAL A 4 -6.67 -11.81 1.47
CA VAL A 4 -5.69 -11.64 0.38
C VAL A 4 -5.71 -10.18 -0.04
N GLU A 5 -4.57 -9.51 0.02
CA GLU A 5 -4.42 -8.10 -0.33
C GLU A 5 -3.34 -7.95 -1.41
N ARG A 6 -3.67 -7.23 -2.48
CA ARG A 6 -2.76 -7.01 -3.59
C ARG A 6 -1.60 -6.07 -3.25
N GLU A 7 -1.89 -5.09 -2.38
CA GLU A 7 -0.89 -4.13 -1.93
C GLU A 7 -0.07 -4.68 -0.73
N PRO A 8 1.06 -4.08 -0.41
CA PRO A 8 1.89 -4.51 0.72
C PRO A 8 1.24 -4.35 2.11
N SER A 9 0.14 -3.62 2.20
CA SER A 9 -0.64 -3.40 3.43
C SER A 9 -2.12 -3.38 3.13
N ILE A 10 -2.92 -3.81 4.10
CA ILE A 10 -4.37 -3.58 4.09
C ILE A 10 -4.67 -2.10 4.38
N GLY A 11 -5.89 -1.62 4.03
CA GLY A 11 -6.37 -0.25 4.27
C GLY A 11 -6.96 0.39 3.02
N GLY A 12 -6.38 0.12 1.85
CA GLY A 12 -6.89 0.60 0.57
C GLY A 12 -6.97 2.13 0.50
N ILE A 13 -7.96 2.63 -0.23
CA ILE A 13 -8.16 4.08 -0.45
C ILE A 13 -8.50 4.81 0.85
N MET A 14 -9.19 4.16 1.80
CA MET A 14 -9.57 4.83 3.04
C MET A 14 -8.36 5.31 3.84
N SER A 15 -7.25 4.57 3.81
CA SER A 15 -6.02 4.98 4.48
C SER A 15 -5.39 6.26 3.89
N GLN A 16 -5.75 6.62 2.64
CA GLN A 16 -5.26 7.81 1.95
C GLN A 16 -6.09 9.06 2.23
N LEU A 17 -7.34 8.90 2.69
CA LEU A 17 -8.23 10.03 2.99
C LEU A 17 -7.77 10.74 4.27
N ASP A 18 -7.94 12.06 4.30
CA ASP A 18 -7.78 12.86 5.52
C ASP A 18 -9.06 12.84 6.36
N LYS A 19 -10.19 13.14 5.73
CA LYS A 19 -11.48 13.25 6.41
C LYS A 19 -12.57 12.37 5.77
N THR A 20 -13.48 11.89 6.61
CA THR A 20 -14.74 11.28 6.15
C THR A 20 -15.82 12.37 6.02
N ILE A 21 -16.55 12.39 4.91
CA ILE A 21 -17.62 13.37 4.67
C ILE A 21 -18.96 12.67 4.87
N PRO A 22 -19.94 13.29 5.55
CA PRO A 22 -20.00 14.70 6.01
C PRO A 22 -19.52 14.94 7.44
N THR A 23 -19.12 13.91 8.18
CA THR A 23 -18.81 14.00 9.61
C THR A 23 -17.49 14.71 9.91
N LEU A 24 -16.60 14.81 8.91
CA LEU A 24 -15.24 15.36 9.03
C LEU A 24 -14.37 14.64 10.07
N ASP A 25 -14.67 13.37 10.32
CA ASP A 25 -13.82 12.54 11.17
C ASP A 25 -12.49 12.21 10.49
N CYS A 26 -11.46 12.01 11.28
CA CYS A 26 -10.15 11.58 10.79
C CYS A 26 -10.24 10.14 10.26
N SER A 27 -10.06 9.94 8.96
CA SER A 27 -10.19 8.62 8.31
C SER A 27 -9.26 7.58 8.90
N ILE A 28 -7.97 7.90 9.03
CA ILE A 28 -6.99 6.96 9.60
C ILE A 28 -7.22 6.70 11.10
N CYS A 29 -7.84 7.67 11.81
CA CYS A 29 -8.19 7.50 13.21
C CYS A 29 -9.32 6.48 13.41
N ILE A 30 -10.23 6.38 12.42
CA ILE A 30 -11.30 5.37 12.39
C ILE A 30 -10.76 4.03 11.90
N GLU A 31 -9.94 4.06 10.87
CA GLU A 31 -9.42 2.85 10.23
C GLU A 31 -8.30 2.19 11.04
N GLY A 32 -7.37 2.97 11.60
CA GLY A 32 -6.19 2.48 12.31
C GLY A 32 -6.46 1.45 13.39
N PRO A 33 -7.45 1.64 14.30
CA PRO A 33 -7.85 0.62 15.26
C PRO A 33 -8.31 -0.69 14.60
N LYS A 34 -9.06 -0.62 13.49
CA LYS A 34 -9.53 -1.79 12.74
C LYS A 34 -8.39 -2.52 12.06
N LEU A 35 -7.43 -1.80 11.47
CA LEU A 35 -6.21 -2.38 10.91
C LEU A 35 -5.41 -3.11 12.00
N SER A 36 -5.23 -2.47 13.16
CA SER A 36 -4.53 -3.04 14.30
C SER A 36 -5.22 -4.30 14.83
N ASP A 37 -6.55 -4.28 14.94
CA ASP A 37 -7.32 -5.44 15.37
C ASP A 37 -7.20 -6.59 14.37
N ALA A 38 -7.27 -6.30 13.06
CA ALA A 38 -7.06 -7.29 12.02
C ALA A 38 -5.65 -7.90 12.11
N GLY A 39 -4.63 -7.07 12.30
CA GLY A 39 -3.24 -7.51 12.40
C GLY A 39 -2.93 -8.38 13.64
N ARG A 40 -3.71 -8.21 14.72
CA ARG A 40 -3.57 -8.99 15.97
C ARG A 40 -4.49 -10.20 16.05
N ASN A 41 -5.44 -10.31 15.14
CA ASN A 41 -6.45 -11.36 15.17
C ASN A 41 -5.85 -12.73 14.85
N LYS A 42 -5.88 -13.65 15.78
CA LYS A 42 -5.25 -14.98 15.63
C LYS A 42 -5.96 -15.90 14.63
N VAL A 43 -7.25 -15.63 14.32
CA VAL A 43 -8.02 -16.43 13.36
C VAL A 43 -8.04 -15.81 11.97
N LEU A 44 -7.51 -14.58 11.82
CA LEU A 44 -7.34 -13.90 10.54
C LEU A 44 -5.87 -13.98 10.09
N ARG A 45 -5.65 -14.58 8.93
CA ARG A 45 -4.35 -14.59 8.27
C ARG A 45 -4.36 -13.57 7.14
N ILE A 46 -3.65 -12.46 7.31
CA ILE A 46 -3.42 -11.46 6.26
C ILE A 46 -2.31 -11.97 5.34
N ILE A 47 -2.57 -11.96 4.04
CA ILE A 47 -1.64 -12.35 2.97
C ILE A 47 -1.48 -11.12 2.08
N PRO A 48 -0.58 -10.20 2.44
CA PRO A 48 -0.33 -8.99 1.67
C PRO A 48 0.54 -9.28 0.46
N ASN A 49 0.60 -8.33 -0.47
CA ASN A 49 1.37 -8.42 -1.71
C ASN A 49 1.02 -9.68 -2.53
N ALA A 50 -0.26 -10.04 -2.57
CA ALA A 50 -0.74 -11.30 -3.13
C ALA A 50 -1.98 -11.11 -4.01
N GLU A 51 -2.09 -11.92 -5.05
CA GLU A 51 -3.22 -11.91 -5.98
C GLU A 51 -3.85 -13.30 -6.10
N VAL A 52 -5.19 -13.31 -6.18
CA VAL A 52 -5.93 -14.51 -6.54
C VAL A 52 -5.80 -14.74 -8.04
N THR A 53 -5.23 -15.87 -8.43
CA THR A 53 -4.98 -16.21 -9.84
C THR A 53 -6.03 -17.15 -10.42
N ALA A 54 -6.65 -17.99 -9.60
CA ALA A 54 -7.72 -18.88 -10.03
C ALA A 54 -8.63 -19.26 -8.87
N VAL A 55 -9.90 -19.52 -9.18
CA VAL A 55 -10.90 -20.07 -8.26
C VAL A 55 -11.61 -21.21 -8.95
N SER A 56 -11.77 -22.33 -8.25
CA SER A 56 -12.54 -23.49 -8.68
C SER A 56 -13.34 -24.07 -7.51
N GLY A 57 -14.26 -24.98 -7.80
CA GLY A 57 -15.12 -25.60 -6.79
C GLY A 57 -16.48 -24.95 -6.68
N HIS A 58 -17.15 -25.08 -5.53
CA HIS A 58 -18.52 -24.64 -5.31
C HIS A 58 -18.69 -24.19 -3.85
N VAL A 59 -19.85 -23.65 -3.54
CA VAL A 59 -20.19 -23.20 -2.17
C VAL A 59 -19.98 -24.34 -1.17
N GLY A 60 -19.19 -24.07 -0.15
CA GLY A 60 -18.75 -25.03 0.85
C GLY A 60 -17.38 -25.66 0.57
N ASP A 61 -16.89 -25.64 -0.67
CA ASP A 61 -15.60 -26.26 -1.05
C ASP A 61 -14.97 -25.51 -2.25
N PHE A 62 -14.44 -24.31 -2.01
CA PHE A 62 -13.68 -23.57 -3.00
C PHE A 62 -12.19 -23.83 -2.87
N ASN A 63 -11.53 -24.07 -4.01
CA ASN A 63 -10.08 -24.09 -4.13
C ASN A 63 -9.62 -22.80 -4.77
N VAL A 64 -8.85 -22.01 -4.03
CA VAL A 64 -8.37 -20.68 -4.43
C VAL A 64 -6.86 -20.72 -4.59
N SER A 65 -6.39 -20.45 -5.82
CA SER A 65 -4.97 -20.27 -6.09
C SER A 65 -4.58 -18.82 -5.88
N VAL A 66 -3.53 -18.60 -5.11
CA VAL A 66 -3.01 -17.27 -4.78
C VAL A 66 -1.53 -17.26 -5.14
N GLU A 67 -1.08 -16.19 -5.77
CA GLU A 67 0.33 -15.90 -5.97
C GLU A 67 0.76 -14.79 -5.00
N VAL A 68 1.69 -15.11 -4.10
CA VAL A 68 2.33 -14.12 -3.23
C VAL A 68 3.55 -13.57 -3.95
N LYS A 69 3.52 -12.29 -4.28
CA LYS A 69 4.60 -11.60 -4.99
C LYS A 69 5.83 -11.44 -4.09
N PRO A 70 7.04 -11.44 -4.63
CA PRO A 70 8.25 -11.21 -3.83
C PRO A 70 8.26 -9.79 -3.27
N THR A 71 8.60 -9.67 -2.00
CA THR A 71 8.78 -8.37 -1.33
C THR A 71 10.23 -7.96 -1.27
N TYR A 72 11.15 -8.92 -1.50
CA TYR A 72 12.62 -8.79 -1.37
C TYR A 72 13.06 -8.37 0.04
N VAL A 73 12.12 -8.41 0.98
CA VAL A 73 12.34 -8.18 2.42
C VAL A 73 11.63 -9.29 3.18
N ASP A 74 12.37 -10.09 3.89
CA ASP A 74 11.81 -11.19 4.70
C ASP A 74 10.88 -10.62 5.78
N PRO A 75 9.55 -10.82 5.71
CA PRO A 75 8.61 -10.25 6.65
C PRO A 75 8.73 -10.83 8.06
N THR A 76 9.38 -12.00 8.21
CA THR A 76 9.59 -12.62 9.52
C THR A 76 10.74 -11.98 10.28
N LYS A 77 11.73 -11.44 9.56
CA LYS A 77 12.88 -10.73 10.13
C LYS A 77 12.69 -9.24 10.25
N CYS A 78 11.99 -8.63 9.28
CA CYS A 78 11.76 -7.18 9.25
C CYS A 78 10.92 -6.73 10.46
N ASN A 79 11.41 -5.75 11.21
CA ASN A 79 10.68 -5.13 12.34
C ASN A 79 10.11 -3.75 12.01
N GLY A 80 10.24 -3.27 10.77
CA GLY A 80 9.70 -1.98 10.35
C GLY A 80 10.53 -0.76 10.80
N CYS A 81 11.82 -0.89 11.10
CA CYS A 81 12.64 0.19 11.70
C CYS A 81 12.99 1.36 10.74
N GLY A 82 12.89 1.18 9.41
CA GLY A 82 13.13 2.24 8.44
C GLY A 82 14.58 2.45 7.98
N ALA A 83 15.59 1.92 8.65
CA ALA A 83 16.99 2.14 8.34
C ALA A 83 17.38 1.87 6.86
N CYS A 84 16.67 0.97 6.20
CA CYS A 84 16.87 0.66 4.79
C CYS A 84 16.38 1.77 3.85
N VAL A 85 15.37 2.55 4.26
CA VAL A 85 14.82 3.68 3.50
C VAL A 85 15.80 4.84 3.49
N ASP A 86 16.39 5.15 4.66
CA ASP A 86 17.29 6.29 4.84
C ASP A 86 18.51 6.23 3.92
N VAL A 87 18.99 5.02 3.64
CA VAL A 87 20.20 4.79 2.82
C VAL A 87 19.88 4.50 1.34
N CYS A 88 18.62 4.37 0.95
CA CYS A 88 18.27 4.05 -0.43
C CYS A 88 18.44 5.29 -1.33
N PRO A 89 19.28 5.24 -2.39
CA PRO A 89 19.47 6.38 -3.27
C PRO A 89 18.38 6.53 -4.35
N VAL A 90 17.57 5.49 -4.55
CA VAL A 90 16.61 5.43 -5.66
C VAL A 90 15.25 5.93 -5.23
N TYR A 91 14.66 6.84 -6.01
CA TYR A 91 13.33 7.39 -5.80
C TYR A 91 12.34 6.88 -6.85
N GLN A 92 11.07 6.86 -6.46
CA GLN A 92 9.93 6.54 -7.33
C GLN A 92 8.75 7.45 -6.99
N PRO A 93 7.73 7.55 -7.88
CA PRO A 93 6.46 8.15 -7.55
C PRO A 93 5.82 7.45 -6.34
N ASN A 94 5.21 8.21 -5.47
CA ASN A 94 4.51 7.68 -4.29
C ASN A 94 3.01 7.54 -4.59
N ARG A 95 2.58 6.38 -5.01
CA ARG A 95 1.16 6.11 -5.30
C ARG A 95 0.23 6.32 -4.10
N TYR A 96 0.73 6.15 -2.89
CA TYR A 96 -0.06 6.44 -1.69
C TYR A 96 -0.36 7.93 -1.55
N ASP A 97 0.57 8.80 -1.93
CA ASP A 97 0.39 10.25 -2.01
C ASP A 97 -0.03 10.72 -3.41
N VAL A 98 -0.64 9.84 -4.22
CA VAL A 98 -1.08 10.11 -5.60
C VAL A 98 -0.01 10.84 -6.43
N ASP A 99 1.23 10.40 -6.27
CA ASP A 99 2.43 10.88 -6.93
C ASP A 99 2.84 12.35 -6.62
N LEU A 100 2.23 12.96 -5.61
CA LEU A 100 2.55 14.34 -5.19
C LEU A 100 3.91 14.47 -4.49
N LYS A 101 4.45 13.37 -3.95
CA LYS A 101 5.75 13.32 -3.29
C LYS A 101 6.49 12.05 -3.67
N PRO A 102 7.79 12.11 -3.98
CA PRO A 102 8.54 10.89 -4.24
C PRO A 102 8.75 10.07 -2.96
N MET A 103 8.85 8.75 -3.13
CA MET A 103 9.26 7.81 -2.10
C MET A 103 10.48 7.00 -2.56
N ARG A 104 11.11 6.26 -1.65
CA ARG A 104 12.26 5.41 -1.99
C ARG A 104 11.81 4.12 -2.70
N ALA A 105 12.73 3.48 -3.44
CA ALA A 105 12.47 2.17 -4.04
C ALA A 105 12.21 1.07 -3.01
N ILE A 106 12.75 1.19 -1.79
CA ILE A 106 12.39 0.39 -0.63
C ILE A 106 11.48 1.22 0.27
N TYR A 107 10.28 0.72 0.56
CA TYR A 107 9.25 1.51 1.21
C TYR A 107 8.28 0.66 2.03
N SER A 108 7.55 1.31 2.93
CA SER A 108 6.26 0.89 3.47
C SER A 108 5.21 1.88 2.97
N PRO A 109 4.00 1.47 2.58
CA PRO A 109 3.03 2.38 1.96
C PRO A 109 2.71 3.60 2.81
N PHE A 110 2.52 3.42 4.12
CA PHE A 110 2.23 4.49 5.08
C PHE A 110 2.63 4.07 6.50
N ALA A 111 2.65 5.03 7.41
CA ALA A 111 3.18 4.83 8.76
C ALA A 111 2.38 3.82 9.61
N GLN A 112 1.05 3.74 9.39
CA GLN A 112 0.15 2.83 10.10
C GLN A 112 -0.11 1.52 9.34
N ALA A 113 0.73 1.18 8.35
CA ALA A 113 0.59 -0.01 7.53
C ALA A 113 0.48 -1.30 8.35
N VAL A 114 -0.40 -2.20 7.93
CA VAL A 114 -0.57 -3.51 8.55
C VAL A 114 -0.53 -4.59 7.46
N PRO A 115 0.49 -5.48 7.51
CA PRO A 115 1.65 -5.46 8.42
C PRO A 115 2.59 -4.27 8.16
N LEU A 116 3.23 -3.74 9.20
CA LEU A 116 4.27 -2.72 9.03
C LEU A 116 5.58 -3.40 8.60
N LYS A 117 5.71 -3.59 7.30
CA LYS A 117 6.86 -4.23 6.65
C LYS A 117 7.30 -3.40 5.45
N TYR A 118 8.58 -3.52 5.11
CA TYR A 118 9.12 -2.88 3.92
C TYR A 118 9.07 -3.84 2.73
N VAL A 119 8.96 -3.25 1.55
CA VAL A 119 9.04 -3.96 0.27
C VAL A 119 9.96 -3.19 -0.67
N ILE A 120 10.52 -3.87 -1.65
CA ILE A 120 11.38 -3.26 -2.67
C ILE A 120 10.64 -3.30 -4.02
N ASN A 121 10.48 -2.14 -4.65
CA ASN A 121 10.10 -2.10 -6.05
C ASN A 121 11.31 -2.51 -6.91
N LYS A 122 11.30 -3.77 -7.35
CA LYS A 122 12.41 -4.38 -8.07
C LYS A 122 12.62 -3.78 -9.46
N GLU A 123 11.57 -3.25 -10.09
CA GLU A 123 11.63 -2.68 -11.44
C GLU A 123 12.58 -1.49 -11.55
N ILE A 124 12.70 -0.72 -10.47
CA ILE A 124 13.56 0.47 -10.43
C ILE A 124 14.78 0.28 -9.53
N CYS A 125 14.81 -0.78 -8.72
CA CYS A 125 15.90 -1.02 -7.79
C CYS A 125 17.21 -1.34 -8.53
N THR A 126 18.27 -0.60 -8.24
CA THR A 126 19.61 -0.80 -8.82
C THR A 126 20.43 -1.88 -8.15
N GLU A 127 19.87 -2.57 -7.15
CA GLU A 127 20.55 -3.61 -6.36
C GLU A 127 21.91 -3.19 -5.78
N CYS A 128 22.07 -1.91 -5.44
CA CYS A 128 23.34 -1.37 -4.93
C CYS A 128 23.76 -1.94 -3.56
N GLY A 129 22.88 -2.70 -2.89
CA GLY A 129 23.15 -3.37 -1.61
C GLY A 129 23.22 -2.45 -0.39
N MET A 130 22.97 -1.14 -0.50
CA MET A 130 23.03 -0.21 0.64
C MET A 130 22.01 -0.57 1.72
N CYS A 131 20.76 -0.86 1.34
CA CYS A 131 19.72 -1.29 2.27
C CYS A 131 20.07 -2.63 2.96
N GLN A 132 20.72 -3.56 2.23
CA GLN A 132 21.15 -4.84 2.78
C GLN A 132 22.22 -4.66 3.85
N ARG A 133 23.19 -3.77 3.61
CA ARG A 133 24.24 -3.44 4.61
C ARG A 133 23.69 -2.70 5.82
N ALA A 134 22.68 -1.85 5.62
CA ALA A 134 22.05 -1.10 6.72
C ALA A 134 21.08 -1.93 7.57
N CYS A 135 20.65 -3.09 7.06
CA CYS A 135 19.69 -3.94 7.75
C CYS A 135 20.35 -4.80 8.83
N GLY A 136 20.30 -4.36 10.08
CA GLY A 136 20.85 -5.11 11.22
C GLY A 136 20.20 -6.49 11.45
N LEU A 137 19.02 -6.76 10.86
CA LEU A 137 18.32 -8.04 10.97
C LEU A 137 18.54 -8.95 9.74
N SER A 138 19.34 -8.52 8.78
CA SER A 138 19.60 -9.26 7.53
C SER A 138 18.30 -9.73 6.85
N ALA A 139 17.32 -8.84 6.78
CA ALA A 139 16.00 -9.14 6.21
C ALA A 139 15.94 -8.98 4.67
N ILE A 140 16.92 -8.36 4.04
CA ILE A 140 16.92 -8.08 2.59
C ILE A 140 17.42 -9.29 1.81
N ASP A 141 16.61 -9.76 0.87
CA ASP A 141 16.94 -10.86 -0.06
C ASP A 141 16.50 -10.50 -1.48
N PHE A 142 17.44 -10.12 -2.33
CA PHE A 142 17.19 -9.78 -3.74
C PHE A 142 16.81 -11.00 -4.61
N ASN A 143 16.95 -12.22 -4.09
CA ASN A 143 16.61 -13.47 -4.78
C ASN A 143 15.22 -14.00 -4.42
N ASP A 144 14.43 -13.27 -3.61
CA ASP A 144 13.07 -13.66 -3.28
C ASP A 144 12.24 -13.85 -4.55
N LYS A 145 11.40 -14.89 -4.57
CA LYS A 145 10.63 -15.30 -5.73
C LYS A 145 9.14 -15.37 -5.40
N PRO A 146 8.27 -15.26 -6.41
CA PRO A 146 6.83 -15.50 -6.21
C PRO A 146 6.59 -16.88 -5.59
N LYS A 147 5.62 -16.95 -4.67
CA LYS A 147 5.27 -18.17 -3.94
C LYS A 147 3.81 -18.52 -4.22
N PRO A 148 3.54 -19.68 -4.86
CA PRO A 148 2.18 -20.14 -5.02
C PRO A 148 1.62 -20.61 -3.66
N LEU A 149 0.37 -20.29 -3.41
CA LEU A 149 -0.36 -20.70 -2.23
C LEU A 149 -1.73 -21.23 -2.65
N GLN A 150 -2.13 -22.39 -2.13
CA GLN A 150 -3.44 -22.97 -2.32
C GLN A 150 -4.24 -22.86 -1.04
N LEU A 151 -5.46 -22.35 -1.15
CA LEU A 151 -6.38 -22.20 -0.03
C LEU A 151 -7.65 -22.98 -0.34
N ASN A 152 -8.10 -23.81 0.62
CA ASN A 152 -9.43 -24.42 0.58
C ASN A 152 -10.33 -23.66 1.56
N VAL A 153 -11.46 -23.13 1.06
CA VAL A 153 -12.37 -22.28 1.84
C VAL A 153 -13.84 -22.58 1.50
N GLY A 154 -14.71 -22.47 2.50
CA GLY A 154 -16.15 -22.72 2.31
C GLY A 154 -16.91 -21.56 1.65
N ALA A 155 -16.37 -20.33 1.74
CA ALA A 155 -16.98 -19.14 1.16
C ALA A 155 -15.93 -18.11 0.77
N ILE A 156 -16.27 -17.26 -0.20
CA ILE A 156 -15.44 -16.16 -0.67
C ILE A 156 -16.22 -14.86 -0.52
N VAL A 157 -15.61 -13.86 0.13
CA VAL A 157 -16.12 -12.50 0.23
C VAL A 157 -15.29 -11.60 -0.67
N ILE A 158 -15.95 -10.93 -1.61
CA ILE A 158 -15.30 -9.98 -2.51
C ILE A 158 -15.38 -8.58 -1.89
N ALA A 159 -14.23 -8.00 -1.58
CA ALA A 159 -14.09 -6.69 -0.97
C ALA A 159 -12.95 -5.91 -1.65
N THR A 160 -13.01 -5.80 -2.98
CA THR A 160 -11.93 -5.26 -3.83
C THR A 160 -11.80 -3.73 -3.79
N GLY A 161 -12.64 -3.07 -2.99
CA GLY A 161 -12.61 -1.62 -2.84
C GLY A 161 -13.12 -0.86 -4.07
N ALA A 162 -12.71 0.40 -4.19
CA ALA A 162 -13.07 1.29 -5.29
C ALA A 162 -11.83 1.64 -6.12
N ALA A 163 -12.05 1.97 -7.38
CA ALA A 163 -11.05 2.59 -8.24
C ALA A 163 -11.31 4.10 -8.32
N LEU A 164 -10.25 4.88 -8.38
CA LEU A 164 -10.35 6.32 -8.63
C LEU A 164 -10.75 6.56 -10.10
N PHE A 165 -11.62 7.53 -10.30
CA PHE A 165 -12.00 7.96 -11.65
C PHE A 165 -10.80 8.64 -12.33
N ASP A 166 -10.53 8.30 -13.60
CA ASP A 166 -9.52 9.01 -14.39
C ASP A 166 -10.07 10.37 -14.84
N PRO A 167 -9.59 11.50 -14.29
CA PRO A 167 -10.10 12.82 -14.60
C PRO A 167 -9.85 13.25 -16.04
N LYS A 168 -8.90 12.65 -16.76
CA LYS A 168 -8.61 12.90 -18.17
C LYS A 168 -9.77 12.50 -19.09
N LEU A 169 -10.66 11.62 -18.61
CA LEU A 169 -11.88 11.27 -19.32
C LEU A 169 -12.94 12.39 -19.31
N LYS A 170 -12.66 13.50 -18.63
CA LYS A 170 -13.51 14.70 -18.55
C LYS A 170 -12.71 15.95 -18.92
N PRO A 171 -12.36 16.10 -20.21
CA PRO A 171 -11.46 17.16 -20.69
C PRO A 171 -11.95 18.57 -20.40
N GLN A 172 -13.27 18.78 -20.22
CA GLN A 172 -13.85 20.08 -19.88
C GLN A 172 -13.36 20.65 -18.54
N TYR A 173 -12.76 19.84 -17.67
CA TYR A 173 -12.16 20.29 -16.40
C TYR A 173 -10.69 20.64 -16.52
N HIS A 174 -10.05 20.39 -17.68
CA HIS A 174 -8.65 20.71 -17.96
C HIS A 174 -7.64 20.14 -16.96
N TYR A 175 -7.95 18.94 -16.40
CA TYR A 175 -7.01 18.25 -15.52
C TYR A 175 -5.72 17.89 -16.26
N GLY A 176 -4.57 18.30 -15.68
CA GLY A 176 -3.26 18.14 -16.29
C GLY A 176 -2.86 19.28 -17.25
N GLU A 177 -3.78 20.20 -17.60
CA GLU A 177 -3.50 21.42 -18.34
C GLU A 177 -3.26 22.61 -17.37
N PHE A 178 -4.10 22.71 -16.35
CA PHE A 178 -3.95 23.72 -15.30
C PHE A 178 -3.43 23.08 -14.02
N GLU A 179 -2.33 23.60 -13.49
CA GLU A 179 -1.62 23.04 -12.36
C GLU A 179 -2.47 22.92 -11.07
N ASN A 180 -3.40 23.85 -10.87
CA ASN A 180 -4.26 23.89 -9.70
C ASN A 180 -5.62 23.17 -9.88
N VAL A 181 -5.83 22.51 -11.03
CA VAL A 181 -6.95 21.58 -11.20
C VAL A 181 -6.51 20.21 -10.71
N ILE A 182 -7.01 19.83 -9.55
CA ILE A 182 -6.63 18.62 -8.84
C ILE A 182 -7.84 17.71 -8.61
N THR A 183 -7.58 16.43 -8.42
CA THR A 183 -8.60 15.46 -8.02
C THR A 183 -8.94 15.59 -6.54
N ASN A 184 -10.08 15.01 -6.14
CA ASN A 184 -10.43 14.92 -4.73
C ASN A 184 -9.36 14.19 -3.90
N MET A 185 -8.79 13.11 -4.44
CA MET A 185 -7.76 12.35 -3.73
C MET A 185 -6.46 13.15 -3.58
N GLU A 186 -6.05 13.91 -4.59
CA GLU A 186 -4.91 14.82 -4.48
C GLU A 186 -5.15 15.89 -3.41
N PHE A 187 -6.37 16.43 -3.36
CA PHE A 187 -6.75 17.39 -2.33
C PHE A 187 -6.68 16.77 -0.93
N GLU A 188 -7.28 15.58 -0.74
CA GLU A 188 -7.21 14.83 0.54
C GLU A 188 -5.76 14.61 1.00
N ARG A 189 -4.86 14.28 0.06
CA ARG A 189 -3.43 14.09 0.41
C ARG A 189 -2.72 15.41 0.74
N VAL A 190 -3.08 16.51 0.09
CA VAL A 190 -2.49 17.83 0.39
C VAL A 190 -2.91 18.32 1.77
N ILE A 191 -4.18 18.20 2.15
CA ILE A 191 -4.66 18.68 3.46
C ILE A 191 -4.30 17.74 4.62
N CYS A 192 -3.84 16.52 4.32
CA CYS A 192 -3.48 15.55 5.36
C CYS A 192 -2.16 15.94 6.04
N ALA A 193 -2.13 15.94 7.37
CA ALA A 193 -0.93 16.26 8.16
C ALA A 193 0.25 15.31 7.87
N SER A 194 -0.01 14.07 7.47
CA SER A 194 1.03 13.11 7.02
C SER A 194 1.29 13.15 5.52
N GLY A 195 0.59 14.01 4.79
CA GLY A 195 0.68 14.15 3.34
C GLY A 195 1.91 14.93 2.88
N PRO A 196 2.00 15.19 1.56
CA PRO A 196 3.19 15.76 0.93
C PRO A 196 3.53 17.19 1.42
N SER A 197 2.52 17.98 1.78
CA SER A 197 2.66 19.38 2.24
C SER A 197 2.62 19.54 3.77
N GLY A 198 2.52 18.44 4.53
CA GLY A 198 2.37 18.52 5.99
C GLY A 198 1.01 19.06 6.45
N GLY A 199 -0.01 18.99 5.59
CA GLY A 199 -1.36 19.49 5.85
C GLY A 199 -1.58 20.96 5.48
N GLU A 200 -0.59 21.61 4.91
CA GLU A 200 -0.74 22.98 4.39
C GLU A 200 -1.31 22.94 2.96
N LEU A 201 -2.36 23.73 2.74
CA LEU A 201 -2.91 23.89 1.40
C LEU A 201 -2.03 24.84 0.60
N VAL A 202 -1.19 24.27 -0.25
CA VAL A 202 -0.28 25.02 -1.11
C VAL A 202 -0.71 24.83 -2.57
N LEU A 203 -0.77 25.92 -3.32
CA LEU A 203 -0.99 25.87 -4.77
C LEU A 203 0.27 25.33 -5.45
N ARG A 204 0.10 24.57 -6.56
CA ARG A 204 1.25 24.01 -7.29
C ARG A 204 2.10 25.05 -8.04
N ASN A 205 1.53 26.21 -8.30
CA ASN A 205 2.20 27.31 -8.99
C ASN A 205 2.78 28.38 -8.02
N GLY A 206 2.85 28.09 -6.73
CA GLY A 206 3.43 28.97 -5.70
C GLY A 206 2.45 29.86 -5.00
#